data_764a86c1f1edad3fb1d10233d553b8c2
#
_entry.id   764a86c1f1edad3fb1d10233d553b8c2
#
_cell.length_a   1.000
_cell.length_b   1.000
_cell.length_c   1.000
_cell.angle_alpha   90.00
_cell.angle_beta   90.00
_cell.angle_gamma   90.00
#
_symmetry.space_group_name_H-M   'P 1'
#
loop_
_entity.id
_entity.type
_entity.pdbx_description
1 polymer ?
#
loop_
_entity_poly.entity_id
_entity_poly.type
_entity_poly.pdbx_seq_one_letter_code
_entity_poly.pdbx_strand_id
1 'polypeptide(L)'
;MTDKTATNETEGDALDAAQLDTLAIRAGIARGPEGEHSEPIFLTSSYVFDNAADAAARFAGTAQGNVYSRYTNPTVRSFEQRIAALEGGEQAVGTASGMAAILSTCMALLKSGDHVVCSRDVFGTTVNLFGKYLAKFGVEVTFVPLLQLDDWRSAIQPNTCLLYTSDAADDVSTV
;
A
#
# COMPACT_ATOMS: atom_id res chain seq x y z
N MET A 1 26.33 22.64 18.06
CA MET A 1 25.23 21.68 17.93
C MET A 1 24.10 22.42 17.21
N THR A 2 24.10 22.37 15.89
CA THR A 2 23.07 23.02 15.05
C THR A 2 21.90 22.06 14.91
N ASP A 3 20.75 22.57 15.27
CA ASP A 3 19.46 21.87 15.23
C ASP A 3 19.16 21.35 13.81
N LYS A 4 19.23 20.02 13.62
CA LYS A 4 18.95 19.34 12.35
C LYS A 4 17.45 19.05 12.11
N THR A 5 16.58 19.51 13.03
CA THR A 5 15.12 19.29 12.89
C THR A 5 14.45 20.27 11.93
N ALA A 6 15.04 21.43 11.68
CA ALA A 6 14.44 22.50 10.87
C ALA A 6 14.46 22.23 9.33
N THR A 7 15.25 21.27 8.84
CA THR A 7 15.40 21.01 7.39
C THR A 7 14.39 20.01 6.82
N ASN A 8 13.78 19.18 7.65
CA ASN A 8 12.79 18.18 7.18
C ASN A 8 11.38 18.76 6.95
N GLU A 9 10.99 19.78 7.72
CA GLU A 9 9.65 20.39 7.58
C GLU A 9 9.54 21.24 6.29
N THR A 10 10.61 21.92 5.88
CA THR A 10 10.61 22.76 4.66
C THR A 10 10.69 21.98 3.35
N GLU A 11 11.21 20.74 3.35
CA GLU A 11 11.21 19.87 2.15
C GLU A 11 9.84 19.18 1.97
N GLY A 12 9.09 18.89 3.03
CA GLY A 12 7.72 18.34 2.99
C GLY A 12 6.76 19.31 2.32
N ASP A 13 6.70 20.54 2.81
CA ASP A 13 5.81 21.59 2.28
C ASP A 13 6.10 21.93 0.79
N ALA A 14 7.35 21.80 0.35
CA ALA A 14 7.74 22.06 -1.04
C ALA A 14 7.31 20.93 -1.99
N LEU A 15 7.09 19.71 -1.49
CA LEU A 15 6.65 18.58 -2.30
C LEU A 15 5.13 18.53 -2.46
N ASP A 16 4.35 19.08 -1.54
CA ASP A 16 2.88 19.08 -1.62
C ASP A 16 2.33 19.82 -2.85
N ALA A 17 3.07 20.79 -3.37
CA ALA A 17 2.74 21.52 -4.59
C ALA A 17 3.58 21.10 -5.82
N ALA A 18 4.37 20.04 -5.71
CA ALA A 18 5.28 19.61 -6.75
C ALA A 18 4.55 18.92 -7.91
N GLN A 19 5.12 19.03 -9.11
CA GLN A 19 4.63 18.32 -10.29
C GLN A 19 4.91 16.81 -10.16
N LEU A 20 4.10 15.98 -10.81
CA LEU A 20 4.18 14.52 -10.77
C LEU A 20 5.60 13.99 -11.01
N ASP A 21 6.31 14.54 -12.01
CA ASP A 21 7.70 14.15 -12.30
C ASP A 21 8.66 14.43 -11.15
N THR A 22 8.44 15.51 -10.40
CA THR A 22 9.22 15.84 -9.21
C THR A 22 8.90 14.88 -8.07
N LEU A 23 7.62 14.57 -7.84
CA LEU A 23 7.18 13.59 -6.84
C LEU A 23 7.76 12.21 -7.12
N ALA A 24 7.72 11.77 -8.38
CA ALA A 24 8.26 10.46 -8.78
C ALA A 24 9.75 10.30 -8.45
N ILE A 25 10.52 11.40 -8.43
CA ILE A 25 11.96 11.36 -8.16
C ILE A 25 12.27 11.67 -6.69
N ARG A 26 11.50 12.56 -6.04
CA ARG A 26 11.88 13.15 -4.76
C ARG A 26 11.06 12.70 -3.56
N ALA A 27 9.82 12.30 -3.75
CA ALA A 27 8.98 11.88 -2.64
C ALA A 27 9.54 10.62 -1.96
N GLY A 28 9.45 10.56 -0.62
CA GLY A 28 9.94 9.45 0.17
C GLY A 28 11.45 9.38 0.37
N ILE A 29 12.24 10.37 -0.10
CA ILE A 29 13.68 10.40 0.15
C ILE A 29 13.92 11.04 1.53
N ALA A 30 14.37 10.21 2.47
CA ALA A 30 14.92 10.66 3.75
C ALA A 30 16.44 10.57 3.68
N ARG A 31 17.12 11.72 3.63
CA ARG A 31 18.58 11.77 3.57
C ARG A 31 19.19 11.28 4.87
N GLY A 32 20.18 10.42 4.75
CA GLY A 32 20.97 9.94 5.86
C GLY A 32 22.06 10.95 6.30
N PRO A 33 22.90 10.56 7.27
CA PRO A 33 23.98 11.42 7.77
C PRO A 33 25.04 11.75 6.71
N GLU A 34 25.16 10.96 5.66
CA GLU A 34 26.13 11.15 4.57
C GLU A 34 25.65 12.20 3.54
N GLY A 35 24.37 12.62 3.59
CA GLY A 35 23.80 13.60 2.68
C GLY A 35 23.64 13.08 1.24
N GLU A 36 23.41 11.80 1.09
CA GLU A 36 23.25 11.12 -0.18
C GLU A 36 22.12 11.72 -1.02
N HIS A 37 22.28 11.73 -2.33
CA HIS A 37 21.33 12.34 -3.27
C HIS A 37 20.11 11.45 -3.54
N SER A 38 20.31 10.14 -3.56
CA SER A 38 19.27 9.13 -3.74
C SER A 38 19.18 8.20 -2.53
N GLU A 39 18.01 7.58 -2.32
CA GLU A 39 17.80 6.69 -1.20
C GLU A 39 18.76 5.48 -1.21
N PRO A 40 19.41 5.17 -0.10
CA PRO A 40 20.21 3.96 0.03
C PRO A 40 19.35 2.71 0.14
N ILE A 41 19.92 1.57 -0.26
CA ILE A 41 19.26 0.26 -0.13
C ILE A 41 19.67 -0.39 1.19
N PHE A 42 18.73 -0.63 2.08
CA PHE A 42 18.94 -1.26 3.39
C PHE A 42 18.68 -2.77 3.32
N LEU A 43 19.75 -3.53 3.05
CA LEU A 43 19.72 -5.01 2.95
C LEU A 43 19.91 -5.66 4.33
N THR A 44 19.12 -5.28 5.29
CA THR A 44 19.18 -5.86 6.65
C THR A 44 17.82 -6.43 7.06
N SER A 45 17.82 -7.46 7.91
CA SER A 45 16.61 -8.02 8.50
C SER A 45 16.28 -7.40 9.85
N SER A 46 17.29 -6.91 10.60
CA SER A 46 17.13 -6.43 11.98
C SER A 46 17.96 -5.18 12.22
N TYR A 47 17.66 -4.49 13.31
CA TYR A 47 18.28 -3.24 13.71
C TYR A 47 18.79 -3.34 15.13
N VAL A 48 19.86 -2.58 15.44
CA VAL A 48 20.45 -2.52 16.77
C VAL A 48 19.69 -1.51 17.62
N PHE A 49 19.54 -1.83 18.89
CA PHE A 49 18.93 -0.96 19.90
C PHE A 49 20.00 -0.47 20.89
N ASP A 50 19.84 0.72 21.41
CA ASP A 50 20.79 1.29 22.38
C ASP A 50 20.77 0.53 23.71
N ASN A 51 19.58 0.04 24.11
CA ASN A 51 19.38 -0.75 25.32
C ASN A 51 18.03 -1.48 25.28
N ALA A 52 17.75 -2.30 26.28
CA ALA A 52 16.52 -3.07 26.37
C ALA A 52 15.26 -2.20 26.50
N ALA A 53 15.33 -1.04 27.13
CA ALA A 53 14.20 -0.12 27.25
C ALA A 53 13.86 0.54 25.89
N ASP A 54 14.87 0.94 25.10
CA ASP A 54 14.68 1.42 23.74
C ASP A 54 14.04 0.33 22.86
N ALA A 55 14.52 -0.90 22.92
CA ALA A 55 13.93 -2.01 22.22
C ALA A 55 12.45 -2.20 22.59
N ALA A 56 12.14 -2.25 23.87
CA ALA A 56 10.77 -2.42 24.35
C ALA A 56 9.84 -1.27 23.87
N ALA A 57 10.31 -0.04 23.90
CA ALA A 57 9.56 1.13 23.46
C ALA A 57 9.27 1.11 21.95
N ARG A 58 10.25 0.71 21.13
CA ARG A 58 10.05 0.59 19.67
C ARG A 58 9.11 -0.57 19.31
N PHE A 59 9.22 -1.72 19.98
CA PHE A 59 8.27 -2.84 19.79
C PHE A 59 6.86 -2.50 20.24
N ALA A 60 6.72 -1.69 21.28
CA ALA A 60 5.42 -1.18 21.75
C ALA A 60 4.85 -0.04 20.89
N GLY A 61 5.58 0.50 19.92
CA GLY A 61 5.19 1.65 19.11
C GLY A 61 5.17 2.99 19.87
N THR A 62 5.75 3.05 21.07
CA THR A 62 5.83 4.27 21.89
C THR A 62 7.09 5.10 21.60
N ALA A 63 8.06 4.54 20.87
CA ALA A 63 9.20 5.25 20.32
C ALA A 63 9.33 4.94 18.82
N GLN A 64 9.77 5.95 18.06
CA GLN A 64 10.03 5.79 16.64
C GLN A 64 11.34 5.01 16.41
N GLY A 65 11.41 4.25 15.33
CA GLY A 65 12.59 3.53 14.90
C GLY A 65 12.27 2.22 14.20
N ASN A 66 13.27 1.65 13.57
CA ASN A 66 13.14 0.37 12.91
C ASN A 66 13.40 -0.76 13.92
N VAL A 67 12.65 -1.85 13.81
CA VAL A 67 12.79 -3.04 14.67
C VAL A 67 13.18 -4.28 13.88
N TYR A 68 12.48 -4.54 12.79
CA TYR A 68 12.70 -5.67 11.91
C TYR A 68 12.14 -5.37 10.52
N SER A 69 12.84 -5.73 9.45
CA SER A 69 12.51 -5.30 8.08
C SER A 69 11.16 -5.77 7.56
N ARG A 70 10.55 -6.80 8.15
CA ARG A 70 9.17 -7.19 7.83
C ARG A 70 8.14 -6.14 8.29
N TYR A 71 8.43 -5.39 9.35
CA TYR A 71 7.54 -4.33 9.86
C TYR A 71 7.94 -2.95 9.33
N THR A 72 9.25 -2.65 9.37
CA THR A 72 9.78 -1.34 8.99
C THR A 72 11.15 -1.49 8.34
N ASN A 73 11.29 -0.97 7.13
CA ASN A 73 12.57 -0.90 6.43
C ASN A 73 12.63 0.44 5.70
N PRO A 74 13.72 1.21 5.79
CA PRO A 74 13.80 2.53 5.15
C PRO A 74 13.62 2.49 3.64
N THR A 75 14.11 1.46 2.94
CA THR A 75 13.91 1.30 1.49
C THR A 75 12.44 1.08 1.14
N VAL A 76 11.75 0.21 1.88
CA VAL A 76 10.32 -0.04 1.68
C VAL A 76 9.52 1.21 2.01
N ARG A 77 9.84 1.89 3.11
CA ARG A 77 9.19 3.15 3.49
C ARG A 77 9.35 4.22 2.42
N SER A 78 10.53 4.38 1.83
CA SER A 78 10.76 5.32 0.74
C SER A 78 9.86 5.03 -0.47
N PHE A 79 9.71 3.76 -0.83
CA PHE A 79 8.78 3.32 -1.87
C PHE A 79 7.32 3.64 -1.49
N GLU A 80 6.88 3.27 -0.29
CA GLU A 80 5.51 3.49 0.19
C GLU A 80 5.14 4.97 0.21
N GLN A 81 6.02 5.82 0.73
CA GLN A 81 5.81 7.28 0.76
C GLN A 81 5.75 7.88 -0.65
N ARG A 82 6.57 7.39 -1.59
CA ARG A 82 6.56 7.83 -2.99
C ARG A 82 5.27 7.46 -3.68
N ILE A 83 4.81 6.23 -3.53
CA ILE A 83 3.53 5.79 -4.11
C ILE A 83 2.36 6.57 -3.49
N ALA A 84 2.34 6.74 -2.16
CA ALA A 84 1.31 7.56 -1.51
C ALA A 84 1.26 8.98 -2.07
N ALA A 85 2.42 9.62 -2.26
CA ALA A 85 2.50 10.96 -2.84
C ALA A 85 2.03 11.02 -4.30
N LEU A 86 2.36 10.02 -5.12
CA LEU A 86 1.94 9.94 -6.52
C LEU A 86 0.44 9.71 -6.69
N GLU A 87 -0.15 8.91 -5.80
CA GLU A 87 -1.58 8.57 -5.81
C GLU A 87 -2.44 9.56 -4.99
N GLY A 88 -1.83 10.56 -4.34
CA GLY A 88 -2.54 11.47 -3.45
C GLY A 88 -3.14 10.80 -2.21
N GLY A 89 -2.56 9.66 -1.80
CA GLY A 89 -2.97 8.90 -0.63
C GLY A 89 -2.25 9.34 0.65
N GLU A 90 -2.86 9.11 1.80
CA GLU A 90 -2.21 9.35 3.10
C GLU A 90 -1.07 8.38 3.36
N GLN A 91 -1.24 7.12 2.98
CA GLN A 91 -0.28 6.04 3.19
C GLN A 91 -0.40 4.98 2.08
N ALA A 92 0.70 4.29 1.82
CA ALA A 92 0.74 3.09 1.02
C ALA A 92 1.39 1.95 1.82
N VAL A 93 1.08 0.72 1.46
CA VAL A 93 1.68 -0.49 2.04
C VAL A 93 2.29 -1.31 0.93
N GLY A 94 3.60 -1.48 0.96
CA GLY A 94 4.34 -2.33 0.03
C GLY A 94 4.11 -3.81 0.30
N THR A 95 3.77 -4.56 -0.73
CA THR A 95 3.58 -6.01 -0.67
C THR A 95 4.49 -6.73 -1.65
N ALA A 96 4.65 -8.04 -1.48
CA ALA A 96 5.54 -8.85 -2.33
C ALA A 96 5.04 -9.04 -3.77
N SER A 97 3.76 -8.74 -4.04
CA SER A 97 3.15 -8.83 -5.37
C SER A 97 1.79 -8.13 -5.39
N GLY A 98 1.27 -7.79 -6.58
CA GLY A 98 -0.08 -7.26 -6.74
C GLY A 98 -1.17 -8.19 -6.18
N MET A 99 -1.04 -9.51 -6.36
CA MET A 99 -1.97 -10.47 -5.76
C MET A 99 -1.92 -10.48 -4.22
N ALA A 100 -0.75 -10.24 -3.63
CA ALA A 100 -0.62 -10.07 -2.19
C ALA A 100 -1.28 -8.77 -1.73
N ALA A 101 -1.18 -7.67 -2.50
CA ALA A 101 -1.88 -6.43 -2.22
C ALA A 101 -3.41 -6.65 -2.21
N ILE A 102 -3.96 -7.26 -3.25
CA ILE A 102 -5.39 -7.55 -3.35
C ILE A 102 -5.87 -8.43 -2.19
N LEU A 103 -5.16 -9.53 -1.91
CA LEU A 103 -5.50 -10.42 -0.79
C LEU A 103 -5.45 -9.69 0.55
N SER A 104 -4.38 -8.93 0.81
CA SER A 104 -4.23 -8.19 2.07
C SER A 104 -5.34 -7.16 2.26
N THR A 105 -5.71 -6.44 1.20
CA THR A 105 -6.83 -5.49 1.21
C THR A 105 -8.15 -6.21 1.53
N CYS A 106 -8.42 -7.34 0.87
CA CYS A 106 -9.61 -8.14 1.15
C CYS A 106 -9.64 -8.63 2.60
N MET A 107 -8.53 -9.14 3.11
CA MET A 107 -8.43 -9.63 4.49
C MET A 107 -8.56 -8.52 5.53
N ALA A 108 -8.20 -7.29 5.19
CA ALA A 108 -8.34 -6.14 6.08
C ALA A 108 -9.78 -5.59 6.12
N LEU A 109 -10.49 -5.65 4.98
CA LEU A 109 -11.79 -5.00 4.83
C LEU A 109 -12.98 -5.95 4.96
N LEU A 110 -12.80 -7.25 4.67
CA LEU A 110 -13.89 -8.22 4.57
C LEU A 110 -13.88 -9.21 5.74
N LYS A 111 -15.07 -9.62 6.13
CA LYS A 111 -15.33 -10.70 7.09
C LYS A 111 -16.33 -11.70 6.50
N SER A 112 -16.52 -12.82 7.16
CA SER A 112 -17.52 -13.81 6.79
C SER A 112 -18.93 -13.20 6.75
N GLY A 113 -19.67 -13.46 5.68
CA GLY A 113 -20.98 -12.90 5.39
C GLY A 113 -20.97 -11.58 4.62
N ASP A 114 -19.81 -10.99 4.35
CA ASP A 114 -19.70 -9.81 3.50
C ASP A 114 -19.80 -10.20 2.03
N HIS A 115 -20.31 -9.26 1.21
CA HIS A 115 -20.47 -9.40 -0.23
C HIS A 115 -19.57 -8.44 -1.00
N VAL A 116 -19.06 -8.92 -2.13
CA VAL A 116 -18.21 -8.16 -3.07
C VAL A 116 -18.87 -8.15 -4.44
N VAL A 117 -18.97 -6.99 -5.07
CA VAL A 117 -19.26 -6.89 -6.51
C VAL A 117 -17.93 -6.71 -7.24
N CYS A 118 -17.62 -7.61 -8.16
CA CYS A 118 -16.33 -7.65 -8.84
C CYS A 118 -16.53 -7.59 -10.37
N SER A 119 -15.73 -6.83 -11.06
CA SER A 119 -15.71 -6.90 -12.53
C SER A 119 -15.29 -8.31 -12.99
N ARG A 120 -15.89 -8.78 -14.08
CA ARG A 120 -15.41 -9.98 -14.80
C ARG A 120 -14.12 -9.73 -15.57
N ASP A 121 -13.88 -8.46 -15.89
CA ASP A 121 -12.78 -8.00 -16.74
C ASP A 121 -11.53 -7.67 -15.90
N VAL A 122 -11.23 -8.52 -14.91
CA VAL A 122 -10.05 -8.46 -14.06
C VAL A 122 -9.14 -9.64 -14.35
N PHE A 123 -7.89 -9.56 -13.89
CA PHE A 123 -6.91 -10.64 -14.05
C PHE A 123 -7.49 -11.98 -13.54
N GLY A 124 -7.34 -13.04 -14.33
CA GLY A 124 -7.99 -14.34 -14.07
C GLY A 124 -7.68 -14.95 -12.69
N THR A 125 -6.48 -14.68 -12.12
CA THR A 125 -6.15 -15.10 -10.75
C THR A 125 -6.98 -14.35 -9.71
N THR A 126 -7.35 -13.11 -9.96
CA THR A 126 -8.25 -12.32 -9.10
C THR A 126 -9.66 -12.93 -9.08
N VAL A 127 -10.17 -13.37 -10.23
CA VAL A 127 -11.45 -14.10 -10.30
C VAL A 127 -11.42 -15.35 -9.42
N ASN A 128 -10.31 -16.13 -9.48
CA ASN A 128 -10.14 -17.30 -8.62
C ASN A 128 -10.01 -16.93 -7.14
N LEU A 129 -9.33 -15.81 -6.83
CA LEU A 129 -9.19 -15.34 -5.45
C LEU A 129 -10.56 -15.09 -4.83
N PHE A 130 -11.42 -14.33 -5.48
CA PHE A 130 -12.77 -14.02 -4.99
C PHE A 130 -13.68 -15.25 -5.04
N GLY A 131 -13.83 -15.88 -6.19
CA GLY A 131 -14.83 -16.92 -6.40
C GLY A 131 -14.49 -18.27 -5.76
N LYS A 132 -13.22 -18.54 -5.47
CA LYS A 132 -12.79 -19.83 -4.95
C LYS A 132 -12.14 -19.76 -3.56
N TYR A 133 -11.23 -18.79 -3.35
CA TYR A 133 -10.46 -18.76 -2.12
C TYR A 133 -11.17 -17.98 -1.01
N LEU A 134 -11.63 -16.77 -1.26
CA LEU A 134 -12.35 -15.97 -0.26
C LEU A 134 -13.75 -16.56 0.04
N ALA A 135 -14.38 -17.23 -0.91
CA ALA A 135 -15.61 -17.97 -0.69
C ALA A 135 -15.50 -19.04 0.42
N LYS A 136 -14.30 -19.65 0.60
CA LYS A 136 -14.05 -20.59 1.71
C LYS A 136 -14.11 -19.94 3.09
N PHE A 137 -13.94 -18.63 3.16
CA PHE A 137 -14.01 -17.83 4.38
C PHE A 137 -15.36 -17.13 4.54
N GLY A 138 -16.34 -17.51 3.72
CA GLY A 138 -17.70 -17.00 3.80
C GLY A 138 -17.92 -15.62 3.16
N VAL A 139 -17.00 -15.17 2.30
CA VAL A 139 -17.19 -13.96 1.48
C VAL A 139 -17.96 -14.35 0.23
N GLU A 140 -19.05 -13.64 -0.06
CA GLU A 140 -19.85 -13.82 -1.27
C GLU A 140 -19.37 -12.86 -2.36
N VAL A 141 -19.47 -13.28 -3.65
CA VAL A 141 -19.07 -12.43 -4.77
C VAL A 141 -20.09 -12.52 -5.91
N THR A 142 -20.44 -11.34 -6.45
CA THR A 142 -21.18 -11.23 -7.72
C THR A 142 -20.26 -10.62 -8.77
N PHE A 143 -20.07 -11.35 -9.87
CA PHE A 143 -19.28 -10.88 -11.01
C PHE A 143 -20.17 -10.19 -12.05
N VAL A 144 -19.81 -8.98 -12.44
CA VAL A 144 -20.54 -8.16 -13.41
C VAL A 144 -19.61 -7.70 -14.56
N PRO A 145 -20.12 -7.44 -15.76
CA PRO A 145 -19.34 -6.82 -16.83
C PRO A 145 -18.90 -5.42 -16.44
N LEU A 146 -17.65 -5.04 -16.77
CA LEU A 146 -17.06 -3.78 -16.35
C LEU A 146 -17.89 -2.56 -16.76
N LEU A 147 -18.34 -2.51 -18.00
CA LEU A 147 -18.98 -1.33 -18.60
C LEU A 147 -20.52 -1.29 -18.42
N GLN A 148 -21.14 -2.29 -17.78
CA GLN A 148 -22.59 -2.36 -17.60
C GLN A 148 -22.99 -1.82 -16.23
N LEU A 149 -23.12 -0.49 -16.11
CA LEU A 149 -23.38 0.19 -14.83
C LEU A 149 -24.69 -0.27 -14.15
N ASP A 150 -25.69 -0.67 -14.92
CA ASP A 150 -26.96 -1.18 -14.36
C ASP A 150 -26.78 -2.55 -13.70
N ASP A 151 -25.87 -3.39 -14.22
CA ASP A 151 -25.51 -4.66 -13.59
C ASP A 151 -24.81 -4.42 -12.24
N TRP A 152 -23.90 -3.44 -12.17
CA TRP A 152 -23.27 -3.03 -10.92
C TRP A 152 -24.28 -2.60 -9.87
N ARG A 153 -25.23 -1.71 -10.26
CA ARG A 153 -26.28 -1.23 -9.35
C ARG A 153 -27.17 -2.37 -8.85
N SER A 154 -27.54 -3.27 -9.76
CA SER A 154 -28.42 -4.40 -9.44
C SER A 154 -27.74 -5.47 -8.59
N ALA A 155 -26.42 -5.58 -8.65
CA ALA A 155 -25.64 -6.54 -7.89
C ALA A 155 -25.38 -6.09 -6.44
N ILE A 156 -25.57 -4.80 -6.11
CA ILE A 156 -25.36 -4.30 -4.75
C ILE A 156 -26.42 -4.87 -3.81
N GLN A 157 -25.97 -5.44 -2.70
CA GLN A 157 -26.77 -6.05 -1.63
C GLN A 157 -26.56 -5.28 -0.31
N PRO A 158 -27.42 -5.47 0.71
CA PRO A 158 -27.25 -4.80 2.00
C PRO A 158 -25.92 -5.09 2.72
N ASN A 159 -25.31 -6.25 2.44
CA ASN A 159 -24.02 -6.69 2.96
C ASN A 159 -22.87 -6.46 1.97
N THR A 160 -23.06 -5.70 0.88
CA THR A 160 -21.97 -5.35 -0.03
C THR A 160 -21.00 -4.40 0.64
N CYS A 161 -19.76 -4.84 0.79
CA CYS A 161 -18.68 -4.16 1.47
C CYS A 161 -17.65 -3.59 0.51
N LEU A 162 -17.50 -4.22 -0.67
CA LEU A 162 -16.45 -3.87 -1.63
C LEU A 162 -16.98 -3.92 -3.06
N LEU A 163 -16.64 -2.88 -3.83
CA LEU A 163 -16.72 -2.89 -5.29
C LEU A 163 -15.31 -3.00 -5.83
N TYR A 164 -15.02 -4.04 -6.60
CA TYR A 164 -13.68 -4.31 -7.11
C TYR A 164 -13.63 -4.24 -8.63
N THR A 165 -12.77 -3.37 -9.12
CA THR A 165 -12.33 -3.31 -10.51
C THR A 165 -10.81 -3.18 -10.53
N SER A 166 -10.17 -3.37 -11.67
CA SER A 166 -8.73 -3.24 -11.84
C SER A 166 -8.44 -2.59 -13.18
N ASP A 167 -7.54 -1.65 -13.16
CA ASP A 167 -6.93 -1.04 -14.34
C ASP A 167 -5.91 -1.96 -15.01
N ALA A 168 -5.46 -3.01 -14.32
CA ALA A 168 -4.62 -4.04 -14.95
C ALA A 168 -5.28 -4.74 -16.16
N ALA A 169 -6.59 -4.57 -16.36
CA ALA A 169 -7.29 -4.98 -17.57
C ALA A 169 -7.04 -4.02 -18.74
N ASP A 170 -6.63 -2.78 -18.48
CA ASP A 170 -6.26 -1.80 -19.49
C ASP A 170 -4.87 -2.07 -20.07
N ASP A 171 -4.06 -2.88 -19.38
CA ASP A 171 -2.79 -3.43 -19.86
C ASP A 171 -2.98 -4.64 -20.82
N VAL A 172 -4.16 -4.90 -21.28
CA VAL A 172 -4.35 -5.73 -22.46
C VAL A 172 -3.85 -4.91 -23.66
N SER A 173 -2.54 -4.87 -23.78
CA SER A 173 -1.90 -4.54 -25.04
C SER A 173 -2.62 -5.37 -26.12
N THR A 174 -3.34 -4.69 -26.97
CA THR A 174 -3.81 -5.22 -28.23
C THR A 174 -2.61 -5.87 -28.93
N VAL A 175 -2.55 -7.19 -28.89
CA VAL A 175 -1.68 -7.99 -29.73
C VAL A 175 -2.30 -8.02 -31.11
#